data_e02823ee895c4f44268ef662c1df03dd
#
_entry.id   e02823ee895c4f44268ef662c1df03dd
#
_cell.length_a   1.000
_cell.length_b   1.000
_cell.length_c   1.000
_cell.angle_alpha   90.00
_cell.angle_beta   90.00
_cell.angle_gamma   90.00
#
_symmetry.space_group_name_H-M   'P 1'
#
loop_
_entity.id
_entity.type
_entity.pdbx_description
1 polymer ?
#
loop_
_entity_poly.entity_id
_entity_poly.type
_entity_poly.pdbx_seq_one_letter_code
_entity_poly.pdbx_strand_id
1 'polypeptide(L)'
;AVYEVTDVSKKETVNSLASKGIETFGKIDALINNAGIMPLSLLEKGRTDEWDEMIDINIKGVLYGINSVYTHMLERGEGQIINIASTSGKRLMHGSAVYSATKFAVGAISEGLRMESAGKLQVTCIYPGAFQTELGSTIKDENMLEMLMESNLASLAEPAERIADAIIYALQQDKGVSANEIVIRPIAQEM
;
A
#
# COMPACT_ATOMS: atom_id res chain seq x y z
N ALA A 1 17.05 11.28 -11.14
CA ALA A 1 15.69 10.77 -10.99
C ALA A 1 14.90 11.05 -12.27
N VAL A 2 13.99 10.15 -12.62
CA VAL A 2 12.99 10.32 -13.68
C VAL A 2 11.61 10.10 -13.08
N TYR A 3 10.58 10.63 -13.72
CA TYR A 3 9.20 10.40 -13.33
C TYR A 3 8.32 10.08 -14.55
N GLU A 4 7.19 9.43 -14.30
CA GLU A 4 6.14 9.21 -15.27
C GLU A 4 4.77 9.31 -14.59
N VAL A 5 3.85 10.06 -15.19
CA VAL A 5 2.47 10.14 -14.69
C VAL A 5 1.80 8.79 -14.94
N THR A 6 1.43 8.12 -13.87
CA THR A 6 0.96 6.73 -13.90
C THR A 6 -0.36 6.59 -13.17
N ASP A 7 -1.36 6.06 -13.85
CA ASP A 7 -2.61 5.60 -13.25
C ASP A 7 -2.44 4.11 -12.89
N VAL A 8 -2.32 3.81 -11.59
CA VAL A 8 -2.06 2.44 -11.13
C VAL A 8 -3.22 1.47 -11.36
N SER A 9 -4.43 1.98 -11.64
CA SER A 9 -5.58 1.16 -12.02
C SER A 9 -5.46 0.59 -13.45
N LYS A 10 -4.49 1.08 -14.23
CA LYS A 10 -4.25 0.69 -15.62
C LYS A 10 -2.92 -0.04 -15.77
N LYS A 11 -2.98 -1.32 -16.08
CA LYS A 11 -1.81 -2.19 -16.23
C LYS A 11 -0.76 -1.61 -17.19
N GLU A 12 -1.21 -1.02 -18.30
CA GLU A 12 -0.35 -0.49 -19.36
C GLU A 12 0.52 0.66 -18.86
N THR A 13 -0.04 1.57 -18.05
CA THR A 13 0.69 2.72 -17.51
C THR A 13 1.72 2.28 -16.46
N VAL A 14 1.40 1.29 -15.65
CA VAL A 14 2.32 0.70 -14.67
C VAL A 14 3.49 -0.01 -15.36
N ASN A 15 3.20 -0.78 -16.43
CA ASN A 15 4.24 -1.42 -17.22
C ASN A 15 5.17 -0.38 -17.91
N SER A 16 4.59 0.72 -18.44
CA SER A 16 5.37 1.81 -19.04
C SER A 16 6.35 2.43 -18.02
N LEU A 17 5.88 2.70 -16.80
CA LEU A 17 6.73 3.22 -15.71
C LEU A 17 7.89 2.27 -15.39
N ALA A 18 7.62 0.97 -15.27
CA ALA A 18 8.65 -0.03 -14.98
C ALA A 18 9.67 -0.14 -16.13
N SER A 19 9.20 -0.19 -17.39
CA SER A 19 10.05 -0.22 -18.57
C SER A 19 10.97 1.00 -18.63
N LYS A 20 10.43 2.19 -18.42
CA LYS A 20 11.20 3.44 -18.37
C LYS A 20 12.29 3.41 -17.28
N GLY A 21 11.96 2.85 -16.11
CA GLY A 21 12.94 2.67 -15.02
C GLY A 21 14.09 1.75 -15.44
N ILE A 22 13.78 0.60 -16.05
CA ILE A 22 14.79 -0.38 -16.54
C ILE A 22 15.61 0.23 -17.67
N GLU A 23 14.99 0.89 -18.65
CA GLU A 23 15.70 1.53 -19.76
C GLU A 23 16.65 2.64 -19.28
N THR A 24 16.26 3.40 -18.25
CA THR A 24 17.07 4.52 -17.75
C THR A 24 18.21 4.07 -16.84
N PHE A 25 17.95 3.09 -15.96
CA PHE A 25 18.87 2.73 -14.88
C PHE A 25 19.43 1.30 -15.00
N GLY A 26 19.01 0.54 -16.01
CA GLY A 26 19.45 -0.84 -16.24
C GLY A 26 18.72 -1.88 -15.40
N LYS A 27 18.12 -1.49 -14.27
CA LYS A 27 17.43 -2.39 -13.34
C LYS A 27 16.47 -1.67 -12.41
N ILE A 28 15.59 -2.43 -11.80
CA ILE A 28 14.79 -2.02 -10.64
C ILE A 28 15.17 -2.93 -9.47
N ASP A 29 15.68 -2.36 -8.40
CA ASP A 29 16.07 -3.08 -7.18
C ASP A 29 14.95 -3.15 -6.15
N ALA A 30 14.09 -2.13 -6.12
CA ALA A 30 12.97 -2.05 -5.20
C ALA A 30 11.71 -1.50 -5.87
N LEU A 31 10.56 -2.06 -5.52
CA LEU A 31 9.24 -1.54 -5.83
C LEU A 31 8.53 -1.17 -4.53
N ILE A 32 7.93 0.03 -4.48
CA ILE A 32 7.08 0.45 -3.37
C ILE A 32 5.68 0.72 -3.92
N ASN A 33 4.74 -0.17 -3.61
CA ASN A 33 3.33 0.00 -3.91
C ASN A 33 2.68 0.85 -2.82
N ASN A 34 2.66 2.16 -3.02
CA ASN A 34 2.14 3.15 -2.06
C ASN A 34 0.81 3.75 -2.47
N ALA A 35 0.49 3.83 -3.76
CA ALA A 35 -0.75 4.43 -4.25
C ALA A 35 -1.97 3.76 -3.63
N GLY A 36 -2.94 4.57 -3.18
CA GLY A 36 -4.15 4.08 -2.56
C GLY A 36 -5.15 5.18 -2.26
N ILE A 37 -6.42 4.80 -2.12
CA ILE A 37 -7.53 5.68 -1.74
C ILE A 37 -8.34 5.06 -0.61
N MET A 38 -9.10 5.89 0.09
CA MET A 38 -9.89 5.50 1.27
C MET A 38 -11.26 6.19 1.31
N PRO A 39 -12.10 6.11 0.28
CA PRO A 39 -13.47 6.60 0.37
C PRO A 39 -14.28 5.73 1.35
N LEU A 40 -14.43 6.22 2.59
CA LEU A 40 -15.17 5.53 3.65
C LEU A 40 -16.65 5.83 3.53
N SER A 41 -17.48 4.79 3.72
CA SER A 41 -18.94 4.92 3.80
C SER A 41 -19.57 3.67 4.41
N LEU A 42 -20.79 3.80 4.94
CA LEU A 42 -21.58 2.63 5.34
C LEU A 42 -22.01 1.85 4.10
N LEU A 43 -22.07 0.52 4.20
CA LEU A 43 -22.47 -0.35 3.08
C LEU A 43 -23.90 -0.03 2.58
N GLU A 44 -24.79 0.38 3.48
CA GLU A 44 -26.17 0.77 3.12
C GLU A 44 -26.25 1.96 2.15
N LYS A 45 -25.19 2.78 2.05
CA LYS A 45 -25.13 3.90 1.12
C LYS A 45 -24.96 3.46 -0.35
N GLY A 46 -24.58 2.21 -0.58
CA GLY A 46 -24.47 1.62 -1.91
C GLY A 46 -23.54 2.36 -2.88
N ARG A 47 -22.43 2.93 -2.39
CA ARG A 47 -21.46 3.69 -3.19
C ARG A 47 -20.58 2.76 -4.03
N THR A 48 -21.19 2.01 -4.94
CA THR A 48 -20.53 0.96 -5.71
C THR A 48 -19.36 1.47 -6.55
N ASP A 49 -19.48 2.67 -7.14
CA ASP A 49 -18.40 3.27 -7.93
C ASP A 49 -17.13 3.50 -7.08
N GLU A 50 -17.29 3.92 -5.82
CA GLU A 50 -16.17 4.08 -4.89
C GLU A 50 -15.58 2.72 -4.47
N TRP A 51 -16.40 1.67 -4.39
CA TRP A 51 -15.92 0.31 -4.11
C TRP A 51 -15.08 -0.23 -5.27
N ASP A 52 -15.55 -0.05 -6.50
CA ASP A 52 -14.83 -0.46 -7.71
C ASP A 52 -13.50 0.30 -7.81
N GLU A 53 -13.52 1.62 -7.59
CA GLU A 53 -12.31 2.46 -7.59
C GLU A 53 -11.29 1.99 -6.53
N MET A 54 -11.74 1.65 -5.29
CA MET A 54 -10.86 1.10 -4.25
C MET A 54 -10.26 -0.24 -4.64
N ILE A 55 -11.04 -1.13 -5.26
CA ILE A 55 -10.55 -2.43 -5.71
C ILE A 55 -9.52 -2.25 -6.83
N ASP A 56 -9.80 -1.37 -7.78
CA ASP A 56 -8.94 -1.11 -8.92
C ASP A 56 -7.60 -0.49 -8.50
N ILE A 57 -7.62 0.47 -7.58
CA ILE A 57 -6.40 1.14 -7.13
C ILE A 57 -5.67 0.31 -6.06
N ASN A 58 -6.36 -0.06 -4.97
CA ASN A 58 -5.70 -0.62 -3.79
C ASN A 58 -5.32 -2.10 -3.96
N ILE A 59 -6.03 -2.85 -4.84
CA ILE A 59 -5.75 -4.28 -5.09
C ILE A 59 -5.10 -4.46 -6.45
N LYS A 60 -5.78 -4.10 -7.55
CA LYS A 60 -5.23 -4.32 -8.90
C LYS A 60 -3.97 -3.49 -9.13
N GLY A 61 -3.91 -2.25 -8.61
CA GLY A 61 -2.69 -1.43 -8.68
C GLY A 61 -1.48 -2.11 -8.05
N VAL A 62 -1.64 -2.72 -6.87
CA VAL A 62 -0.58 -3.51 -6.23
C VAL A 62 -0.19 -4.72 -7.08
N LEU A 63 -1.16 -5.46 -7.63
CA LEU A 63 -0.90 -6.62 -8.50
C LEU A 63 -0.19 -6.20 -9.79
N TYR A 64 -0.56 -5.09 -10.40
CA TYR A 64 0.09 -4.58 -11.61
C TYR A 64 1.51 -4.10 -11.32
N GLY A 65 1.74 -3.44 -10.18
CA GLY A 65 3.08 -3.10 -9.72
C GLY A 65 3.96 -4.34 -9.57
N ILE A 66 3.49 -5.35 -8.86
CA ILE A 66 4.20 -6.63 -8.71
C ILE A 66 4.48 -7.24 -10.09
N ASN A 67 3.46 -7.40 -10.93
CA ASN A 67 3.60 -8.00 -12.26
C ASN A 67 4.64 -7.30 -13.13
N SER A 68 4.77 -5.97 -13.01
CA SER A 68 5.66 -5.17 -13.85
C SER A 68 7.15 -5.40 -13.57
N VAL A 69 7.51 -5.90 -12.38
CA VAL A 69 8.90 -6.09 -11.95
C VAL A 69 9.25 -7.54 -11.59
N TYR A 70 8.24 -8.39 -11.35
CA TYR A 70 8.43 -9.71 -10.74
C TYR A 70 9.38 -10.61 -11.54
N THR A 71 9.13 -10.78 -12.83
CA THR A 71 9.99 -11.60 -13.70
C THR A 71 11.42 -11.05 -13.75
N HIS A 72 11.57 -9.73 -13.92
CA HIS A 72 12.85 -9.05 -13.94
C HIS A 72 13.67 -9.28 -12.66
N MET A 73 13.02 -9.20 -11.50
CA MET A 73 13.66 -9.45 -10.20
C MET A 73 13.99 -10.93 -9.98
N LEU A 74 13.08 -11.86 -10.37
CA LEU A 74 13.29 -13.30 -10.23
C LEU A 74 14.45 -13.80 -11.09
N GLU A 75 14.61 -13.31 -12.32
CA GLU A 75 15.72 -13.65 -13.20
C GLU A 75 17.07 -13.20 -12.65
N ARG A 76 17.09 -12.06 -11.97
CA ARG A 76 18.28 -11.56 -11.27
C ARG A 76 18.55 -12.29 -9.95
N GLY A 77 17.55 -13.00 -9.40
CA GLY A 77 17.64 -13.65 -8.10
C GLY A 77 17.67 -12.68 -6.90
N GLU A 78 17.28 -11.42 -7.13
CA GLU A 78 17.26 -10.38 -6.10
C GLU A 78 16.26 -9.28 -6.42
N GLY A 79 15.62 -8.71 -5.39
CA GLY A 79 14.73 -7.59 -5.46
C GLY A 79 13.95 -7.42 -4.16
N GLN A 80 13.42 -6.23 -3.95
CA GLN A 80 12.60 -5.91 -2.78
C GLN A 80 11.24 -5.36 -3.22
N ILE A 81 10.16 -5.88 -2.64
CA ILE A 81 8.81 -5.38 -2.90
C ILE A 81 8.18 -4.99 -1.56
N ILE A 82 7.81 -3.72 -1.46
CA ILE A 82 7.18 -3.14 -0.27
C ILE A 82 5.77 -2.71 -0.62
N ASN A 83 4.79 -3.28 0.06
CA ASN A 83 3.38 -2.96 -0.12
C ASN A 83 2.87 -2.17 1.08
N ILE A 84 2.20 -1.03 0.84
CA ILE A 84 1.62 -0.21 1.91
C ILE A 84 0.16 -0.63 2.12
N ALA A 85 -0.06 -1.38 3.21
CA ALA A 85 -1.38 -1.74 3.68
C ALA A 85 -1.97 -0.64 4.61
N SER A 86 -2.47 -1.01 5.76
CA SER A 86 -2.99 -0.16 6.83
C SER A 86 -3.23 -1.01 8.07
N THR A 87 -3.29 -0.42 9.25
CA THR A 87 -3.86 -1.10 10.44
C THR A 87 -5.30 -1.56 10.18
N SER A 88 -6.03 -0.92 9.24
CA SER A 88 -7.33 -1.39 8.73
C SER A 88 -7.25 -2.71 7.95
N GLY A 89 -6.06 -3.17 7.57
CA GLY A 89 -5.79 -4.52 7.05
C GLY A 89 -5.60 -5.58 8.14
N LYS A 90 -5.69 -5.21 9.41
CA LYS A 90 -5.63 -6.07 10.60
C LYS A 90 -6.93 -6.02 11.43
N ARG A 91 -7.63 -4.90 11.39
CA ARG A 91 -8.88 -4.63 12.11
C ARG A 91 -9.82 -3.76 11.29
N LEU A 92 -11.11 -3.89 11.54
CA LEU A 92 -12.12 -3.06 10.89
C LEU A 92 -12.51 -1.89 11.80
N MET A 93 -12.83 -0.77 11.16
CA MET A 93 -13.55 0.34 11.78
C MET A 93 -14.95 0.42 11.17
N HIS A 94 -15.87 1.03 11.88
CA HIS A 94 -17.21 1.30 11.34
C HIS A 94 -17.11 2.17 10.08
N GLY A 95 -17.82 1.81 9.02
CA GLY A 95 -17.76 2.48 7.72
C GLY A 95 -16.54 2.17 6.85
N SER A 96 -15.60 1.31 7.30
CA SER A 96 -14.39 0.98 6.55
C SER A 96 -14.43 -0.40 5.86
N ALA A 97 -15.59 -1.04 5.75
CA ALA A 97 -15.67 -2.44 5.33
C ALA A 97 -14.93 -2.73 4.02
N VAL A 98 -15.18 -1.96 2.95
CA VAL A 98 -14.56 -2.19 1.64
C VAL A 98 -13.08 -1.77 1.67
N TYR A 99 -12.77 -0.60 2.23
CA TYR A 99 -11.38 -0.17 2.41
C TYR A 99 -10.56 -1.22 3.18
N SER A 100 -11.08 -1.67 4.34
CA SER A 100 -10.41 -2.70 5.13
C SER A 100 -10.23 -3.98 4.32
N ALA A 101 -11.24 -4.44 3.59
CA ALA A 101 -11.12 -5.61 2.73
C ALA A 101 -9.97 -5.47 1.71
N THR A 102 -9.81 -4.29 1.08
CA THR A 102 -8.69 -4.06 0.17
C THR A 102 -7.34 -4.13 0.89
N LYS A 103 -7.25 -3.62 2.14
CA LYS A 103 -6.00 -3.64 2.91
C LYS A 103 -5.68 -5.02 3.51
N PHE A 104 -6.69 -5.83 3.84
CA PHE A 104 -6.51 -7.26 4.14
C PHE A 104 -6.01 -8.02 2.90
N ALA A 105 -6.57 -7.73 1.72
CA ALA A 105 -6.12 -8.33 0.46
C ALA A 105 -4.64 -8.03 0.17
N VAL A 106 -4.17 -6.79 0.42
CA VAL A 106 -2.74 -6.43 0.27
C VAL A 106 -1.86 -7.27 1.18
N GLY A 107 -2.27 -7.54 2.42
CA GLY A 107 -1.56 -8.43 3.33
C GLY A 107 -1.46 -9.86 2.77
N ALA A 108 -2.59 -10.42 2.30
CA ALA A 108 -2.63 -11.75 1.70
C ALA A 108 -1.79 -11.85 0.42
N ILE A 109 -1.85 -10.83 -0.46
CA ILE A 109 -1.02 -10.74 -1.67
C ILE A 109 0.46 -10.71 -1.30
N SER A 110 0.85 -9.94 -0.28
CA SER A 110 2.23 -9.83 0.16
C SER A 110 2.78 -11.17 0.66
N GLU A 111 2.00 -11.88 1.47
CA GLU A 111 2.41 -13.20 1.99
C GLU A 111 2.46 -14.25 0.86
N GLY A 112 1.48 -14.26 -0.04
CA GLY A 112 1.52 -15.14 -1.24
C GLY A 112 2.76 -14.88 -2.07
N LEU A 113 3.06 -13.61 -2.38
CA LEU A 113 4.25 -13.20 -3.11
C LEU A 113 5.55 -13.68 -2.42
N ARG A 114 5.64 -13.53 -1.09
CA ARG A 114 6.79 -13.99 -0.32
C ARG A 114 7.00 -15.50 -0.47
N MET A 115 5.92 -16.28 -0.37
CA MET A 115 5.98 -17.73 -0.52
C MET A 115 6.37 -18.15 -1.95
N GLU A 116 5.77 -17.53 -2.96
CA GLU A 116 5.99 -17.86 -4.36
C GLU A 116 7.36 -17.40 -4.89
N SER A 117 7.96 -16.37 -4.30
CA SER A 117 9.32 -15.94 -4.65
C SER A 117 10.42 -16.90 -4.19
N ALA A 118 10.08 -17.91 -3.39
CA ALA A 118 10.98 -18.98 -2.95
C ALA A 118 12.34 -18.49 -2.38
N GLY A 119 12.29 -17.42 -1.61
CA GLY A 119 13.47 -16.83 -0.96
C GLY A 119 14.36 -15.97 -1.88
N LYS A 120 13.95 -15.69 -3.12
CA LYS A 120 14.72 -14.84 -4.02
C LYS A 120 14.44 -13.35 -3.82
N LEU A 121 13.22 -13.00 -3.35
CA LEU A 121 12.81 -11.63 -3.14
C LEU A 121 12.52 -11.36 -1.66
N GLN A 122 12.85 -10.15 -1.22
CA GLN A 122 12.41 -9.63 0.06
C GLN A 122 11.05 -8.98 -0.12
N VAL A 123 10.06 -9.40 0.66
CA VAL A 123 8.70 -8.86 0.60
C VAL A 123 8.29 -8.32 1.95
N THR A 124 7.92 -7.05 1.98
CA THR A 124 7.50 -6.35 3.20
C THR A 124 6.10 -5.79 3.00
N CYS A 125 5.20 -6.05 3.94
CA CYS A 125 3.92 -5.37 4.06
C CYS A 125 3.96 -4.42 5.25
N ILE A 126 3.76 -3.12 5.02
CA ILE A 126 3.73 -2.11 6.07
C ILE A 126 2.27 -1.77 6.37
N TYR A 127 1.93 -1.72 7.66
CA TYR A 127 0.59 -1.43 8.17
C TYR A 127 0.61 -0.13 8.99
N PRO A 128 0.53 1.04 8.33
CA PRO A 128 0.45 2.31 9.04
C PRO A 128 -0.86 2.47 9.79
N GLY A 129 -0.79 3.13 10.96
CA GLY A 129 -1.94 3.68 11.67
C GLY A 129 -2.29 5.09 11.18
N ALA A 130 -2.57 5.99 12.12
CA ALA A 130 -2.92 7.38 11.84
C ALA A 130 -1.65 8.21 11.56
N PHE A 131 -1.46 8.60 10.31
CA PHE A 131 -0.40 9.49 9.88
C PHE A 131 -0.96 10.62 9.00
N GLN A 132 -0.29 11.77 9.01
CA GLN A 132 -0.67 12.95 8.24
C GLN A 132 -0.40 12.70 6.76
N THR A 133 -1.44 12.37 6.02
CA THR A 133 -1.41 12.10 4.58
C THR A 133 -2.65 12.71 3.92
N GLU A 134 -2.63 12.82 2.60
CA GLU A 134 -3.79 13.26 1.82
C GLU A 134 -4.88 12.18 1.69
N LEU A 135 -4.67 10.98 2.25
CA LEU A 135 -5.59 9.84 2.10
C LEU A 135 -7.01 10.16 2.59
N GLY A 136 -7.14 10.94 3.67
CA GLY A 136 -8.41 11.39 4.19
C GLY A 136 -9.21 12.28 3.23
N SER A 137 -8.55 12.97 2.30
CA SER A 137 -9.23 13.83 1.31
C SER A 137 -10.04 13.02 0.27
N THR A 138 -9.84 11.72 0.21
CA THR A 138 -10.62 10.83 -0.67
C THR A 138 -12.00 10.47 -0.11
N ILE A 139 -12.29 10.80 1.15
CA ILE A 139 -13.58 10.54 1.80
C ILE A 139 -14.58 11.62 1.36
N LYS A 140 -15.67 11.18 0.72
CA LYS A 140 -16.73 12.04 0.20
C LYS A 140 -18.01 12.01 1.04
N ASP A 141 -18.11 11.10 2.01
CA ASP A 141 -19.28 10.96 2.89
C ASP A 141 -19.11 11.88 4.10
N GLU A 142 -20.00 12.91 4.20
CA GLU A 142 -19.94 13.92 5.25
C GLU A 142 -20.09 13.32 6.65
N ASN A 143 -20.97 12.33 6.82
CA ASN A 143 -21.17 11.67 8.12
C ASN A 143 -19.89 10.91 8.55
N MET A 144 -19.18 10.31 7.59
CA MET A 144 -17.92 9.63 7.88
C MET A 144 -16.79 10.62 8.23
N LEU A 145 -16.77 11.79 7.59
CA LEU A 145 -15.83 12.86 7.94
C LEU A 145 -16.09 13.39 9.36
N GLU A 146 -17.35 13.62 9.72
CA GLU A 146 -17.72 14.03 11.08
C GLU A 146 -17.30 12.98 12.12
N MET A 147 -17.61 11.70 11.90
CA MET A 147 -17.19 10.61 12.79
C MET A 147 -15.67 10.53 12.96
N LEU A 148 -14.91 10.73 11.89
CA LEU A 148 -13.44 10.74 11.97
C LEU A 148 -12.92 11.95 12.76
N MET A 149 -13.54 13.12 12.60
CA MET A 149 -13.19 14.31 13.38
C MET A 149 -13.49 14.12 14.87
N GLU A 150 -14.62 13.49 15.20
CA GLU A 150 -15.01 13.19 16.59
C GLU A 150 -14.14 12.09 17.24
N SER A 151 -13.60 11.18 16.43
CA SER A 151 -12.82 10.03 16.91
C SER A 151 -11.43 10.36 17.47
N ASN A 152 -11.01 11.64 17.50
CA ASN A 152 -9.66 12.09 17.82
C ASN A 152 -8.53 11.47 16.96
N LEU A 153 -8.86 10.60 16.00
CA LEU A 153 -7.84 9.91 15.21
C LEU A 153 -6.97 10.90 14.40
N ALA A 154 -7.59 11.97 13.92
CA ALA A 154 -6.87 13.03 13.21
C ALA A 154 -5.90 13.80 14.13
N SER A 155 -6.26 13.99 15.42
CA SER A 155 -5.41 14.67 16.40
C SER A 155 -4.21 13.82 16.85
N LEU A 156 -4.30 12.51 16.68
CA LEU A 156 -3.22 11.56 16.98
C LEU A 156 -2.26 11.36 15.81
N ALA A 157 -2.60 11.89 14.61
CA ALA A 157 -1.83 11.61 13.41
C ALA A 157 -0.40 12.19 13.50
N GLU A 158 0.57 11.31 13.39
CA GLU A 158 2.00 11.63 13.35
C GLU A 158 2.46 11.96 11.92
N PRO A 159 3.61 12.62 11.73
CA PRO A 159 4.15 12.91 10.40
C PRO A 159 4.35 11.67 9.52
N ALA A 160 4.01 11.79 8.23
CA ALA A 160 4.12 10.68 7.25
C ALA A 160 5.57 10.18 7.06
N GLU A 161 6.56 11.00 7.38
CA GLU A 161 7.98 10.66 7.36
C GLU A 161 8.29 9.41 8.20
N ARG A 162 7.51 9.13 9.24
CA ARG A 162 7.66 7.91 10.04
C ARG A 162 7.35 6.63 9.25
N ILE A 163 6.46 6.73 8.25
CA ILE A 163 6.21 5.61 7.32
C ILE A 163 7.42 5.46 6.40
N ALA A 164 8.00 6.56 5.92
CA ALA A 164 9.21 6.53 5.09
C ALA A 164 10.40 5.92 5.86
N ASP A 165 10.56 6.23 7.16
CA ASP A 165 11.59 5.62 8.02
C ASP A 165 11.42 4.09 8.08
N ALA A 166 10.18 3.58 8.16
CA ALA A 166 9.88 2.16 8.16
C ALA A 166 10.18 1.50 6.79
N ILE A 167 9.92 2.21 5.69
CA ILE A 167 10.30 1.77 4.33
C ILE A 167 11.83 1.67 4.23
N ILE A 168 12.56 2.70 4.67
CA ILE A 168 14.02 2.72 4.66
C ILE A 168 14.59 1.57 5.50
N TYR A 169 14.02 1.33 6.69
CA TYR A 169 14.40 0.19 7.52
C TYR A 169 14.26 -1.15 6.75
N ALA A 170 13.14 -1.36 6.05
CA ALA A 170 12.94 -2.56 5.26
C ALA A 170 13.95 -2.69 4.11
N LEU A 171 14.25 -1.57 3.42
CA LEU A 171 15.21 -1.53 2.31
C LEU A 171 16.67 -1.80 2.76
N GLN A 172 17.00 -1.50 4.00
CA GLN A 172 18.35 -1.66 4.56
C GLN A 172 18.63 -3.06 5.09
N GLN A 173 17.67 -3.99 5.04
CA GLN A 173 17.90 -5.35 5.49
C GLN A 173 18.86 -6.10 4.56
N ASP A 174 19.72 -6.92 5.13
CA ASP A 174 20.62 -7.79 4.37
C ASP A 174 19.86 -8.76 3.47
N LYS A 175 20.43 -9.17 2.34
CA LYS A 175 19.79 -10.05 1.35
C LYS A 175 19.22 -11.37 1.91
N GLY A 176 19.74 -11.84 3.03
CA GLY A 176 19.26 -13.07 3.70
C GLY A 176 18.11 -12.85 4.69
N VAL A 177 17.66 -11.60 4.88
CA VAL A 177 16.67 -11.22 5.89
C VAL A 177 15.56 -10.38 5.26
N SER A 178 14.33 -10.64 5.62
CA SER A 178 13.18 -9.84 5.21
C SER A 178 12.32 -9.49 6.44
N ALA A 179 12.05 -8.19 6.63
CA ALA A 179 11.03 -7.74 7.57
C ALA A 179 9.66 -7.90 6.89
N ASN A 180 9.00 -9.03 7.10
CA ASN A 180 7.81 -9.37 6.31
C ASN A 180 6.59 -8.51 6.66
N GLU A 181 6.43 -8.14 7.93
CA GLU A 181 5.35 -7.25 8.38
C GLU A 181 5.90 -6.19 9.33
N ILE A 182 5.54 -4.93 9.07
CA ILE A 182 5.86 -3.81 9.95
C ILE A 182 4.55 -3.10 10.30
N VAL A 183 4.15 -3.15 11.56
CA VAL A 183 3.01 -2.37 12.06
C VAL A 183 3.56 -1.14 12.77
N ILE A 184 3.19 0.04 12.27
CA ILE A 184 3.63 1.33 12.83
C ILE A 184 2.42 2.24 13.05
N ARG A 185 2.33 2.83 14.23
CA ARG A 185 1.23 3.72 14.60
C ARG A 185 1.66 4.67 15.70
N PRO A 186 0.97 5.81 15.85
CA PRO A 186 1.13 6.66 17.01
C PRO A 186 0.94 5.87 18.32
N ILE A 187 1.74 6.22 19.32
CA ILE A 187 1.71 5.52 20.63
C ILE A 187 0.33 5.59 21.29
N ALA A 188 -0.37 6.72 21.13
CA ALA A 188 -1.69 6.95 21.69
C ALA A 188 -2.85 6.34 20.87
N GLN A 189 -2.57 5.76 19.70
CA GLN A 189 -3.58 5.11 18.90
C GLN A 189 -3.89 3.73 19.49
N GLU A 190 -5.03 3.59 20.13
CA GLU A 190 -5.58 2.30 20.53
C GLU A 190 -5.95 1.47 19.27
N MET A 191 -5.83 0.15 19.40
CA MET A 191 -6.16 -0.75 18.29
C MET A 191 -7.65 -0.98 18.17
#